data_507f5621fea7554fead9fbb1202d9f59
#
_entry.id   507f5621fea7554fead9fbb1202d9f59
#
_cell.length_a   1.000
_cell.length_b   1.000
_cell.length_c   1.000
_cell.angle_alpha   90.00
_cell.angle_beta   90.00
_cell.angle_gamma   90.00
#
_symmetry.space_group_name_H-M   'P 1'
#
loop_
_entity.id
_entity.type
_entity.pdbx_description
1 polymer ?
#
loop_
_entity_poly.entity_id
_entity_poly.type
_entity_poly.pdbx_seq_one_letter_code
_entity_poly.pdbx_strand_id
1 'polypeptide(L)'
;SVMSNSTSLRNKIIGYPQFEAMKRRLIDVYDDCQKSGLGKGITIVGPSGVGKTTLLKSFITDISVQKDNKKSRNTIIADVPAAPTPKSLASAILAGMSDPFAYSSRHSAEEKAGRIQKLMVELDTRVLILDEGQHLVERSKKGQYLTADWLKNLLNSTHVMVVIAGLPRLVDFLHTNEQLRRRFSSSHAYPAF
;
A
#
# COMPACT_ATOMS: atom_id res chain seq x y z
N SER A 1 19.84 -25.96 22.69
CA SER A 1 20.11 -24.90 21.70
C SER A 1 18.95 -24.70 20.69
N VAL A 2 18.06 -25.70 20.51
CA VAL A 2 16.90 -25.60 19.60
C VAL A 2 15.72 -24.84 20.22
N MET A 3 15.58 -24.81 21.53
CA MET A 3 14.49 -24.10 22.23
C MET A 3 14.67 -22.57 22.25
N SER A 4 15.90 -22.05 22.22
CA SER A 4 16.14 -20.60 22.22
C SER A 4 15.73 -19.94 20.91
N ASN A 5 15.85 -20.66 19.80
CA ASN A 5 15.49 -20.13 18.47
C ASN A 5 13.97 -20.04 18.27
N SER A 6 13.20 -20.98 18.86
CA SER A 6 11.74 -20.96 18.71
C SER A 6 11.09 -19.83 19.51
N THR A 7 11.64 -19.48 20.68
CA THR A 7 11.17 -18.38 21.50
C THR A 7 11.48 -17.02 20.84
N SER A 8 12.66 -16.90 20.23
CA SER A 8 13.08 -15.69 19.51
C SER A 8 12.20 -15.43 18.26
N LEU A 9 11.78 -16.48 17.56
CA LEU A 9 10.90 -16.36 16.39
C LEU A 9 9.46 -16.01 16.78
N ARG A 10 8.95 -16.60 17.87
CA ARG A 10 7.60 -16.31 18.37
C ARG A 10 7.43 -14.84 18.78
N ASN A 11 8.46 -14.22 19.34
CA ASN A 11 8.43 -12.84 19.79
C ASN A 11 8.51 -11.82 18.63
N LYS A 12 8.71 -12.26 17.37
CA LYS A 12 8.80 -11.40 16.19
C LYS A 12 7.51 -11.35 15.37
N ILE A 13 6.51 -12.16 15.71
CA ILE A 13 5.26 -12.28 14.95
C ILE A 13 4.15 -11.51 15.64
N ILE A 14 3.27 -10.88 14.86
CA ILE A 14 2.07 -10.21 15.36
C ILE A 14 1.22 -11.19 16.16
N GLY A 15 0.83 -10.83 17.39
CA GLY A 15 -0.09 -11.63 18.18
C GLY A 15 -1.48 -11.73 17.55
N TYR A 16 -2.18 -12.86 17.79
CA TYR A 16 -3.49 -13.13 17.17
C TYR A 16 -4.52 -12.01 17.39
N PRO A 17 -4.72 -11.46 18.63
CA PRO A 17 -5.68 -10.39 18.81
C PRO A 17 -5.35 -9.14 18.03
N GLN A 18 -4.08 -8.75 17.97
CA GLN A 18 -3.62 -7.61 17.19
C GLN A 18 -3.78 -7.85 15.68
N PHE A 19 -3.47 -9.04 15.21
CA PHE A 19 -3.64 -9.44 13.81
C PHE A 19 -5.09 -9.28 13.37
N GLU A 20 -6.04 -9.80 14.14
CA GLU A 20 -7.46 -9.68 13.84
C GLU A 20 -7.95 -8.22 13.90
N ALA A 21 -7.47 -7.44 14.87
CA ALA A 21 -7.81 -6.02 14.97
C ALA A 21 -7.30 -5.23 13.76
N MET A 22 -6.08 -5.48 13.33
CA MET A 22 -5.50 -4.83 12.14
C MET A 22 -6.23 -5.24 10.86
N LYS A 23 -6.57 -6.51 10.71
CA LYS A 23 -7.35 -6.98 9.57
C LYS A 23 -8.73 -6.34 9.53
N ARG A 24 -9.38 -6.18 10.68
CA ARG A 24 -10.65 -5.47 10.80
C ARG A 24 -10.53 -4.02 10.33
N ARG A 25 -9.48 -3.32 10.72
CA ARG A 25 -9.25 -1.94 10.25
C ARG A 25 -9.06 -1.87 8.74
N LEU A 26 -8.33 -2.81 8.14
CA LEU A 26 -8.17 -2.90 6.69
C LEU A 26 -9.53 -3.07 6.01
N ILE A 27 -10.36 -3.97 6.51
CA ILE A 27 -11.71 -4.21 5.97
C ILE A 27 -12.58 -2.97 6.13
N ASP A 28 -12.54 -2.29 7.27
CA ASP A 28 -13.33 -1.08 7.51
C ASP A 28 -12.96 0.04 6.54
N VAL A 29 -11.67 0.26 6.28
CA VAL A 29 -11.22 1.24 5.28
C VAL A 29 -11.66 0.84 3.88
N TYR A 30 -11.55 -0.44 3.54
CA TYR A 30 -12.01 -0.97 2.26
C TYR A 30 -13.51 -0.71 2.06
N ASP A 31 -14.34 -1.07 3.03
CA ASP A 31 -15.79 -0.86 2.97
C ASP A 31 -16.15 0.62 2.85
N ASP A 32 -15.42 1.47 3.55
CA ASP A 32 -15.61 2.91 3.51
C ASP A 32 -15.28 3.50 2.13
N CYS A 33 -14.20 3.04 1.49
CA CYS A 33 -13.88 3.40 0.10
C CYS A 33 -14.98 2.96 -0.87
N GLN A 34 -15.50 1.73 -0.70
CA GLN A 34 -16.56 1.20 -1.56
C GLN A 34 -17.87 1.99 -1.43
N LYS A 35 -18.21 2.39 -0.22
CA LYS A 35 -19.45 3.14 0.07
C LYS A 35 -19.39 4.60 -0.34
N SER A 36 -18.27 5.27 -0.03
CA SER A 36 -18.09 6.70 -0.29
C SER A 36 -17.69 7.02 -1.73
N GLY A 37 -17.08 6.06 -2.43
CA GLY A 37 -16.47 6.30 -3.74
C GLY A 37 -15.24 7.19 -3.69
N LEU A 38 -14.67 7.42 -2.50
CA LEU A 38 -13.48 8.25 -2.31
C LEU A 38 -12.26 7.38 -2.02
N GLY A 39 -11.12 7.73 -2.64
CA GLY A 39 -9.86 7.09 -2.34
C GLY A 39 -9.41 7.40 -0.91
N LYS A 40 -9.09 6.34 -0.16
CA LYS A 40 -8.55 6.41 1.21
C LYS A 40 -7.37 5.49 1.34
N GLY A 41 -6.58 5.70 2.36
CA GLY A 41 -5.40 4.92 2.61
C GLY A 41 -5.25 4.46 4.06
N ILE A 42 -4.41 3.45 4.22
CA ILE A 42 -3.95 2.97 5.51
C ILE A 42 -2.47 2.60 5.40
N THR A 43 -1.70 2.93 6.42
CA THR A 43 -0.33 2.45 6.54
C THR A 43 -0.27 1.30 7.53
N ILE A 44 0.45 0.25 7.15
CA ILE A 44 0.76 -0.88 8.03
C ILE A 44 2.26 -0.84 8.28
N VAL A 45 2.66 -0.44 9.47
CA VAL A 45 4.06 -0.27 9.83
C VAL A 45 4.48 -1.24 10.92
N GLY A 46 5.69 -1.73 10.81
CA GLY A 46 6.27 -2.64 11.79
C GLY A 46 7.61 -3.17 11.35
N PRO A 47 8.34 -3.84 12.26
CA PRO A 47 9.63 -4.45 11.94
C PRO A 47 9.51 -5.48 10.80
N SER A 48 10.62 -5.75 10.14
CA SER A 48 10.70 -6.83 9.16
C SER A 48 10.40 -8.19 9.81
N GLY A 49 9.67 -9.05 9.09
CA GLY A 49 9.35 -10.41 9.56
C GLY A 49 8.29 -10.49 10.65
N VAL A 50 7.60 -9.39 10.96
CA VAL A 50 6.54 -9.39 11.99
C VAL A 50 5.21 -10.01 11.49
N GLY A 51 5.05 -10.18 10.18
CA GLY A 51 3.86 -10.79 9.57
C GLY A 51 2.96 -9.83 8.79
N LYS A 52 3.47 -8.66 8.39
CA LYS A 52 2.72 -7.70 7.56
C LYS A 52 2.23 -8.32 6.25
N THR A 53 3.09 -9.08 5.58
CA THR A 53 2.73 -9.77 4.33
C THR A 53 1.62 -10.80 4.55
N THR A 54 1.70 -11.58 5.62
CA THR A 54 0.65 -12.56 5.98
C THR A 54 -0.68 -11.89 6.27
N LEU A 55 -0.65 -10.76 6.98
CA LEU A 55 -1.82 -9.95 7.26
C LEU A 55 -2.48 -9.46 5.97
N LEU A 56 -1.69 -8.92 5.05
CA LEU A 56 -2.20 -8.40 3.78
C LEU A 56 -2.76 -9.51 2.89
N LYS A 57 -2.12 -10.67 2.85
CA LYS A 57 -2.65 -11.85 2.12
C LYS A 57 -3.99 -12.30 2.69
N SER A 58 -4.13 -12.34 4.01
CA SER A 58 -5.39 -12.68 4.66
C SER A 58 -6.49 -11.67 4.34
N PHE A 59 -6.17 -10.38 4.37
CA PHE A 59 -7.08 -9.31 3.97
C PHE A 59 -7.54 -9.47 2.52
N ILE A 60 -6.62 -9.67 1.59
CA ILE A 60 -6.93 -9.85 0.15
C ILE A 60 -7.86 -11.05 -0.05
N THR A 61 -7.60 -12.15 0.65
CA THR A 61 -8.45 -13.34 0.58
C THR A 61 -9.86 -13.03 1.04
N ASP A 62 -10.03 -12.32 2.15
CA ASP A 62 -11.35 -12.01 2.71
C ASP A 62 -12.17 -11.10 1.79
N ILE A 63 -11.56 -10.10 1.17
CA ILE A 63 -12.28 -9.22 0.23
C ILE A 63 -12.59 -9.91 -1.11
N SER A 64 -11.80 -10.90 -1.52
CA SER A 64 -11.99 -11.65 -2.77
C SER A 64 -13.18 -12.62 -2.69
N VAL A 65 -13.47 -13.18 -1.52
CA VAL A 65 -14.59 -14.10 -1.29
C VAL A 65 -15.94 -13.39 -1.41
N GLN A 66 -15.97 -12.07 -1.20
CA GLN A 66 -17.21 -11.28 -1.24
C GLN A 66 -17.69 -10.95 -2.65
N LYS A 67 -17.01 -11.43 -3.71
CA LYS A 67 -17.39 -11.10 -5.11
C LYS A 67 -17.34 -12.31 -6.05
N ASP A 68 -18.45 -12.44 -6.78
CA ASP A 68 -18.61 -13.40 -7.86
C ASP A 68 -17.50 -13.34 -8.93
N ASN A 69 -16.87 -14.48 -9.12
CA ASN A 69 -16.27 -15.11 -10.31
C ASN A 69 -15.82 -14.28 -11.54
N LYS A 70 -15.59 -13.00 -11.46
CA LYS A 70 -14.94 -12.29 -12.56
C LYS A 70 -13.44 -12.21 -12.34
N LYS A 71 -12.67 -12.51 -13.40
CA LYS A 71 -11.22 -12.33 -13.50
C LYS A 71 -10.83 -10.83 -13.38
N SER A 72 -11.22 -10.21 -12.26
CA SER A 72 -10.86 -8.83 -11.98
C SER A 72 -9.58 -8.83 -11.16
N ARG A 73 -8.61 -8.03 -11.56
CA ARG A 73 -7.45 -7.72 -10.73
C ARG A 73 -7.83 -6.66 -9.71
N ASN A 74 -8.67 -7.03 -8.73
CA ASN A 74 -9.16 -6.13 -7.71
C ASN A 74 -8.03 -5.59 -6.84
N THR A 75 -6.96 -6.34 -6.69
CA THR A 75 -5.79 -5.94 -5.90
C THR A 75 -4.54 -5.93 -6.76
N ILE A 76 -3.84 -4.81 -6.74
CA ILE A 76 -2.53 -4.63 -7.38
C ILE A 76 -1.51 -4.46 -6.27
N ILE A 77 -0.37 -5.14 -6.41
CA ILE A 77 0.75 -5.06 -5.48
C ILE A 77 1.97 -4.52 -6.25
N ALA A 78 2.61 -3.52 -5.69
CA ALA A 78 3.83 -2.95 -6.23
C ALA A 78 4.82 -2.67 -5.09
N ASP A 79 6.10 -2.86 -5.36
CA ASP A 79 7.17 -2.47 -4.44
C ASP A 79 7.60 -1.03 -4.73
N VAL A 80 7.68 -0.23 -3.69
CA VAL A 80 8.22 1.13 -3.80
C VAL A 80 9.71 1.03 -4.11
N PRO A 81 10.17 1.59 -5.25
CA PRO A 81 11.59 1.55 -5.57
C PRO A 81 12.43 2.34 -4.57
N ALA A 82 13.71 2.01 -4.46
CA ALA A 82 14.65 2.83 -3.71
C ALA A 82 14.77 4.21 -4.34
N ALA A 83 14.85 5.26 -3.52
CA ALA A 83 14.90 6.66 -3.96
C ALA A 83 13.82 6.98 -5.03
N PRO A 84 12.52 6.81 -4.72
CA PRO A 84 11.45 6.92 -5.70
C PRO A 84 11.28 8.36 -6.20
N THR A 85 10.94 8.46 -7.48
CA THR A 85 10.38 9.67 -8.07
C THR A 85 8.91 9.42 -8.42
N PRO A 86 8.10 10.44 -8.70
CA PRO A 86 6.75 10.22 -9.22
C PRO A 86 6.72 9.25 -10.41
N LYS A 87 7.66 9.42 -11.35
CA LYS A 87 7.75 8.57 -12.54
C LYS A 87 8.13 7.12 -12.20
N SER A 88 9.11 6.90 -11.33
CA SER A 88 9.54 5.54 -10.97
C SER A 88 8.48 4.82 -10.13
N LEU A 89 7.77 5.53 -9.25
CA LEU A 89 6.66 4.97 -8.50
C LEU A 89 5.50 4.59 -9.44
N ALA A 90 5.14 5.47 -10.37
CA ALA A 90 4.13 5.20 -11.40
C ALA A 90 4.51 3.96 -12.23
N SER A 91 5.78 3.84 -12.62
CA SER A 91 6.29 2.68 -13.35
C SER A 91 6.15 1.39 -12.55
N ALA A 92 6.47 1.40 -11.25
CA ALA A 92 6.30 0.25 -10.37
C ALA A 92 4.84 -0.19 -10.26
N ILE A 93 3.92 0.76 -10.16
CA ILE A 93 2.47 0.47 -10.11
C ILE A 93 2.01 -0.15 -11.44
N LEU A 94 2.40 0.42 -12.58
CA LEU A 94 2.08 -0.12 -13.89
C LEU A 94 2.64 -1.53 -14.10
N ALA A 95 3.86 -1.80 -13.60
CA ALA A 95 4.43 -3.13 -13.62
C ALA A 95 3.60 -4.13 -12.79
N GLY A 96 3.10 -3.70 -11.63
CA GLY A 96 2.17 -4.49 -10.81
C GLY A 96 0.85 -4.78 -11.52
N MET A 97 0.45 -3.94 -12.47
CA MET A 97 -0.72 -4.13 -13.34
C MET A 97 -0.41 -4.99 -14.57
N SER A 98 0.82 -5.47 -14.72
CA SER A 98 1.31 -6.20 -15.89
C SER A 98 1.24 -5.39 -17.18
N ASP A 99 1.43 -4.09 -17.09
CA ASP A 99 1.50 -3.22 -18.27
C ASP A 99 2.85 -3.40 -18.98
N PRO A 100 2.87 -3.80 -20.25
CA PRO A 100 4.12 -3.98 -20.98
C PRO A 100 4.91 -2.68 -21.20
N PHE A 101 4.24 -1.52 -21.05
CA PHE A 101 4.87 -0.20 -21.19
C PHE A 101 5.21 0.44 -19.85
N ALA A 102 5.18 -0.32 -18.74
CA ALA A 102 5.39 0.19 -17.38
C ALA A 102 6.67 1.03 -17.24
N TYR A 103 7.75 0.59 -17.81
CA TYR A 103 9.07 1.24 -17.71
C TYR A 103 9.45 2.07 -18.93
N SER A 104 8.49 2.41 -19.80
CA SER A 104 8.75 3.26 -20.97
C SER A 104 9.30 4.62 -20.54
N SER A 105 10.41 5.03 -21.14
CA SER A 105 11.01 6.36 -20.91
C SER A 105 10.26 7.48 -21.65
N ARG A 106 9.37 7.13 -22.58
CA ARG A 106 8.65 8.09 -23.44
C ARG A 106 7.51 8.81 -22.76
N HIS A 107 7.03 8.28 -21.61
CA HIS A 107 5.88 8.84 -20.91
C HIS A 107 6.31 9.56 -19.64
N SER A 108 5.70 10.73 -19.39
CA SER A 108 5.88 11.49 -18.16
C SER A 108 5.21 10.81 -16.96
N ALA A 109 5.50 11.30 -15.76
CA ALA A 109 4.80 10.85 -14.55
C ALA A 109 3.28 11.09 -14.65
N GLU A 110 2.86 12.20 -15.22
CA GLU A 110 1.46 12.56 -15.42
C GLU A 110 0.76 11.65 -16.44
N GLU A 111 1.44 11.34 -17.54
CA GLU A 111 0.94 10.40 -18.55
C GLU A 111 0.80 9.00 -17.96
N LYS A 112 1.77 8.57 -17.16
CA LYS A 112 1.71 7.29 -16.43
C LYS A 112 0.58 7.26 -15.41
N ALA A 113 0.33 8.36 -14.69
CA ALA A 113 -0.80 8.48 -13.78
C ALA A 113 -2.13 8.32 -14.51
N GLY A 114 -2.31 8.95 -15.67
CA GLY A 114 -3.50 8.80 -16.51
C GLY A 114 -3.70 7.36 -16.98
N ARG A 115 -2.62 6.67 -17.35
CA ARG A 115 -2.66 5.26 -17.72
C ARG A 115 -3.04 4.36 -16.54
N ILE A 116 -2.51 4.63 -15.35
CA ILE A 116 -2.90 3.91 -14.12
C ILE A 116 -4.40 4.05 -13.87
N GLN A 117 -4.93 5.26 -13.93
CA GLN A 117 -6.36 5.52 -13.73
C GLN A 117 -7.23 4.75 -14.71
N LYS A 118 -6.84 4.77 -15.99
CA LYS A 118 -7.54 4.02 -17.04
C LYS A 118 -7.53 2.52 -16.78
N LEU A 119 -6.36 1.96 -16.46
CA LEU A 119 -6.23 0.53 -16.17
C LEU A 119 -6.96 0.13 -14.89
N MET A 120 -7.00 0.97 -13.86
CA MET A 120 -7.76 0.71 -12.64
C MET A 120 -9.25 0.53 -12.94
N VAL A 121 -9.80 1.32 -13.85
CA VAL A 121 -11.20 1.17 -14.30
C VAL A 121 -11.38 -0.12 -15.08
N GLU A 122 -10.53 -0.38 -16.07
CA GLU A 122 -10.60 -1.57 -16.93
C GLU A 122 -10.44 -2.88 -16.15
N LEU A 123 -9.55 -2.90 -15.16
CA LEU A 123 -9.27 -4.07 -14.31
C LEU A 123 -10.19 -4.16 -13.08
N ASP A 124 -11.06 -3.19 -12.87
CA ASP A 124 -11.87 -3.05 -11.65
C ASP A 124 -10.98 -3.11 -10.39
N THR A 125 -9.87 -2.41 -10.41
CA THR A 125 -8.94 -2.35 -9.28
C THR A 125 -9.57 -1.59 -8.12
N ARG A 126 -9.54 -2.16 -6.94
CA ARG A 126 -10.12 -1.59 -5.72
C ARG A 126 -9.11 -1.35 -4.62
N VAL A 127 -8.00 -2.10 -4.65
CA VAL A 127 -6.93 -2.00 -3.67
C VAL A 127 -5.59 -1.93 -4.40
N LEU A 128 -4.79 -0.94 -4.04
CA LEU A 128 -3.39 -0.83 -4.41
C LEU A 128 -2.54 -0.99 -3.16
N ILE A 129 -1.69 -2.01 -3.13
CA ILE A 129 -0.73 -2.24 -2.05
C ILE A 129 0.64 -1.79 -2.52
N LEU A 130 1.22 -0.86 -1.78
CA LEU A 130 2.60 -0.41 -1.94
C LEU A 130 3.43 -1.00 -0.80
N ASP A 131 4.26 -1.99 -1.12
CA ASP A 131 5.18 -2.59 -0.18
C ASP A 131 6.52 -1.84 -0.18
N GLU A 132 7.38 -2.11 0.82
CA GLU A 132 8.65 -1.40 0.99
C GLU A 132 8.46 0.13 1.11
N GLY A 133 7.39 0.54 1.77
CA GLY A 133 6.96 1.94 1.86
C GLY A 133 7.93 2.87 2.55
N GLN A 134 8.88 2.36 3.35
CA GLN A 134 9.92 3.18 3.96
C GLN A 134 10.80 3.88 2.93
N HIS A 135 10.88 3.38 1.70
CA HIS A 135 11.60 4.03 0.61
C HIS A 135 10.97 5.37 0.18
N LEU A 136 9.71 5.62 0.55
CA LEU A 136 9.07 6.92 0.31
C LEU A 136 9.66 8.03 1.17
N VAL A 137 10.30 7.68 2.30
CA VAL A 137 11.02 8.64 3.14
C VAL A 137 12.40 8.88 2.54
N GLU A 138 12.61 10.07 2.04
CA GLU A 138 13.82 10.45 1.32
C GLU A 138 14.66 11.47 2.07
N ARG A 139 15.95 11.53 1.72
CA ARG A 139 16.87 12.58 2.19
C ARG A 139 16.50 13.95 1.62
N SER A 140 16.06 13.99 0.37
CA SER A 140 15.58 15.21 -0.27
C SER A 140 14.13 15.47 0.10
N LYS A 141 13.87 16.50 0.88
CA LYS A 141 12.52 16.94 1.21
C LYS A 141 11.71 17.31 -0.02
N LYS A 142 12.35 17.90 -1.04
CA LYS A 142 11.69 18.24 -2.30
C LYS A 142 11.23 16.99 -3.05
N GLY A 143 12.09 15.97 -3.17
CA GLY A 143 11.73 14.71 -3.81
C GLY A 143 10.60 13.99 -3.08
N GLN A 144 10.67 13.96 -1.76
CA GLN A 144 9.62 13.38 -0.91
C GLN A 144 8.28 14.12 -1.09
N TYR A 145 8.29 15.43 -1.14
CA TYR A 145 7.11 16.25 -1.38
C TYR A 145 6.49 15.97 -2.75
N LEU A 146 7.28 15.90 -3.80
CA LEU A 146 6.79 15.64 -5.16
C LEU A 146 6.11 14.26 -5.25
N THR A 147 6.67 13.25 -4.62
CA THR A 147 6.09 11.90 -4.60
C THR A 147 4.81 11.88 -3.77
N ALA A 148 4.78 12.55 -2.63
CA ALA A 148 3.58 12.67 -1.79
C ALA A 148 2.45 13.40 -2.53
N ASP A 149 2.75 14.46 -3.24
CA ASP A 149 1.79 15.24 -4.03
C ASP A 149 1.23 14.40 -5.19
N TRP A 150 2.09 13.66 -5.87
CA TRP A 150 1.67 12.74 -6.94
C TRP A 150 0.71 11.66 -6.42
N LEU A 151 1.03 11.06 -5.27
CA LEU A 151 0.19 10.04 -4.64
C LEU A 151 -1.15 10.61 -4.19
N LYS A 152 -1.15 11.81 -3.62
CA LYS A 152 -2.38 12.53 -3.27
C LYS A 152 -3.28 12.72 -4.49
N ASN A 153 -2.72 13.14 -5.61
CA ASN A 153 -3.48 13.35 -6.84
C ASN A 153 -4.06 12.03 -7.37
N LEU A 154 -3.31 10.93 -7.27
CA LEU A 154 -3.81 9.61 -7.63
C LEU A 154 -5.00 9.20 -6.75
N LEU A 155 -4.93 9.41 -5.44
CA LEU A 155 -6.03 9.14 -4.52
C LEU A 155 -7.27 9.96 -4.83
N ASN A 156 -7.09 11.25 -5.16
CA ASN A 156 -8.20 12.15 -5.46
C ASN A 156 -8.93 11.79 -6.76
N SER A 157 -8.25 11.11 -7.68
CA SER A 157 -8.78 10.78 -9.00
C SER A 157 -9.24 9.33 -9.14
N THR A 158 -9.19 8.55 -8.06
CA THR A 158 -9.58 7.13 -8.05
C THR A 158 -10.46 6.82 -6.84
N HIS A 159 -11.12 5.65 -6.88
CA HIS A 159 -11.89 5.11 -5.75
C HIS A 159 -11.10 4.02 -5.02
N VAL A 160 -9.81 3.95 -5.25
CA VAL A 160 -8.96 2.85 -4.81
C VAL A 160 -8.55 3.06 -3.36
N MET A 161 -8.59 2.00 -2.58
CA MET A 161 -7.94 1.95 -1.28
C MET A 161 -6.44 1.74 -1.49
N VAL A 162 -5.63 2.62 -0.93
CA VAL A 162 -4.16 2.48 -0.96
C VAL A 162 -3.67 1.98 0.39
N VAL A 163 -2.99 0.85 0.38
CA VAL A 163 -2.30 0.30 1.55
C VAL A 163 -0.81 0.49 1.35
N ILE A 164 -0.15 1.17 2.26
CA ILE A 164 1.31 1.30 2.25
C ILE A 164 1.86 0.50 3.43
N ALA A 165 2.65 -0.52 3.13
CA ALA A 165 3.30 -1.35 4.14
C ALA A 165 4.80 -1.06 4.18
N GLY A 166 5.37 -1.02 5.37
CA GLY A 166 6.80 -0.77 5.52
C GLY A 166 7.28 -0.69 6.95
N LEU A 167 8.51 -0.24 7.11
CA LEU A 167 9.13 0.01 8.40
C LEU A 167 8.51 1.24 9.08
N PRO A 168 8.63 1.37 10.41
CA PRO A 168 7.96 2.44 11.17
C PRO A 168 8.25 3.87 10.68
N ARG A 169 9.43 4.13 10.11
CA ARG A 169 9.78 5.46 9.59
C ARG A 169 8.87 5.92 8.42
N LEU A 170 8.13 4.99 7.81
CA LEU A 170 7.15 5.32 6.76
C LEU A 170 6.17 6.41 7.20
N VAL A 171 5.82 6.48 8.49
CA VAL A 171 4.88 7.47 9.02
C VAL A 171 5.36 8.90 8.73
N ASP A 172 6.66 9.14 8.71
CA ASP A 172 7.23 10.46 8.42
C ASP A 172 6.85 10.98 7.01
N PHE A 173 6.65 10.06 6.06
CA PHE A 173 6.22 10.41 4.72
C PHE A 173 4.83 11.07 4.71
N LEU A 174 3.91 10.62 5.55
CA LEU A 174 2.55 11.16 5.61
C LEU A 174 2.54 12.62 6.08
N HIS A 175 3.51 13.03 6.89
CA HIS A 175 3.62 14.40 7.37
C HIS A 175 4.12 15.38 6.29
N THR A 176 4.59 14.90 5.16
CA THR A 176 5.07 15.74 4.05
C THR A 176 3.93 16.50 3.37
N ASN A 177 2.72 15.92 3.37
CA ASN A 177 1.56 16.50 2.71
C ASN A 177 0.33 16.30 3.61
N GLU A 178 -0.26 17.42 4.07
CA GLU A 178 -1.38 17.37 5.01
C GLU A 178 -2.65 16.77 4.38
N GLN A 179 -2.90 17.02 3.10
CA GLN A 179 -4.05 16.44 2.41
C GLN A 179 -3.92 14.92 2.29
N LEU A 180 -2.70 14.43 2.02
CA LEU A 180 -2.40 13.01 2.03
C LEU A 180 -2.60 12.41 3.42
N ARG A 181 -2.05 13.07 4.45
CA ARG A 181 -2.16 12.61 5.84
C ARG A 181 -3.62 12.45 6.29
N ARG A 182 -4.50 13.37 5.89
CA ARG A 182 -5.93 13.31 6.22
C ARG A 182 -6.65 12.11 5.60
N ARG A 183 -6.13 11.56 4.52
CA ARG A 183 -6.69 10.40 3.81
C ARG A 183 -6.19 9.07 4.34
N PHE A 184 -5.16 9.07 5.19
CA PHE A 184 -4.53 7.87 5.71
C PHE A 184 -4.79 7.66 7.19
N SER A 185 -5.18 6.41 7.54
CA SER A 185 -5.08 5.87 8.88
C SER A 185 -3.75 5.13 9.04
N SER A 186 -3.25 4.97 10.26
CA SER A 186 -2.02 4.22 10.53
C SER A 186 -2.29 3.08 11.49
N SER A 187 -1.70 1.92 11.20
CA SER A 187 -1.69 0.76 12.08
C SER A 187 -0.26 0.28 12.31
N HIS A 188 0.08 0.08 13.57
CA HIS A 188 1.40 -0.36 13.99
C HIS A 188 1.36 -1.84 14.36
N ALA A 189 2.16 -2.65 13.68
CA ALA A 189 2.33 -4.05 13.96
C ALA A 189 3.47 -4.23 14.96
N TYR A 190 3.16 -4.76 16.14
CA TYR A 190 4.12 -5.07 17.17
C TYR A 190 4.29 -6.58 17.31
N PRO A 191 5.51 -7.07 17.63
CA PRO A 191 5.69 -8.47 17.99
C PRO A 191 4.83 -8.86 19.20
N ALA A 192 4.37 -10.10 19.22
CA ALA A 192 3.75 -10.66 20.42
C ALA A 192 4.81 -10.83 21.51
N PHE A 193 4.46 -10.47 22.72
CA PHE A 193 5.28 -10.69 23.91
C PHE A 193 4.85 -11.95 24.65
#